data_16607f9f3a85109b7a00847f59a9d299
#
_entry.id   16607f9f3a85109b7a00847f59a9d299
#
_cell.length_a   1.000
_cell.length_b   1.000
_cell.length_c   1.000
_cell.angle_alpha   90.00
_cell.angle_beta   90.00
_cell.angle_gamma   90.00
#
_symmetry.space_group_name_H-M   'P 1'
#
loop_
_entity.id
_entity.type
_entity.pdbx_description
1 polymer ?
#
loop_
_entity_poly.entity_id
_entity_poly.type
_entity_poly.pdbx_seq_one_letter_code
_entity_poly.pdbx_strand_id
1 'polypeptide(L)'
;KSIGMIGDKATLSNDTNAKINMTGQEQVGMFANNSSSLINRGEINLAATTGSVPSVGIYTNDAATDIVNDGKITGGNKNYGIFGTTVTHGATGEITVGDKGVGIYSTEGNVTLNAGSKVRVGANEGVGVFTTGTAGRTINSNTDMTIGDSSFGYVIKNTGTTALTTNGTVTLGNEAKYIYSNNSDITVTNNVALTSTGNNTYGIYSPGTVVNNANIDFGRGTGSVAIYAINGGNATNNAVISVSGSNLSATPVPEYGMGMATSNGTITNNGTIKVALDEGIGMFASGSGSRAINSSTGVIELSGKNTKGMYVDNNAVGENWGIIKTVPTPNNTGILGVVATGGGVIKNYGQIIVDGPNNRAGYLGSTGTFTNETSGGITGTVTNTGGAEGVIRKTGSPTGKTVAGIEIIAPPAATAATIKINGSVVVPTYVDTNARTSTPSTVSVTSPSGVTSIIDLGTTGLGSIPTNEKVGSLGMYIDTSGVNYTHPIVGINNLTGLQKINLIFGSEAARYTDSKTIEVGNNIIDPYNTMILNMAAAGTGTKFTLGAGSLTWFATATQNLSTGALGKVYLVKIPYTAFAQ
;
A
#
# COMPACT_ATOMS: atom_id res chain seq x y z
N LYS A 1 -14.18 48.77 1.95
CA LYS A 1 -13.23 48.26 0.95
C LYS A 1 -12.09 49.24 0.78
N SER A 2 -10.91 48.89 1.17
CA SER A 2 -9.71 49.74 1.07
C SER A 2 -8.56 48.93 0.44
N ILE A 3 -7.70 49.64 -0.27
CA ILE A 3 -6.50 49.11 -0.88
C ILE A 3 -5.31 49.90 -0.34
N GLY A 4 -4.28 49.22 0.14
CA GLY A 4 -3.10 49.85 0.69
C GLY A 4 -2.23 50.51 -0.37
N MET A 5 -1.93 49.74 -1.45
CA MET A 5 -1.21 50.24 -2.63
C MET A 5 -1.95 49.81 -3.89
N ILE A 6 -2.08 50.71 -4.84
CA ILE A 6 -2.71 50.43 -6.13
C ILE A 6 -1.85 50.91 -7.29
N GLY A 7 -1.80 50.13 -8.36
CA GLY A 7 -1.04 50.47 -9.56
C GLY A 7 -1.70 50.00 -10.84
N ASP A 8 -1.37 50.71 -11.92
CA ASP A 8 -1.80 50.43 -13.29
C ASP A 8 -0.59 50.63 -14.21
N LYS A 9 -0.18 49.57 -14.93
CA LYS A 9 1.07 49.53 -15.73
C LYS A 9 2.30 50.00 -14.91
N ALA A 10 2.40 49.50 -13.69
CA ALA A 10 3.39 49.99 -12.73
C ALA A 10 4.12 48.83 -12.02
N THR A 11 5.28 49.14 -11.49
CA THR A 11 5.94 48.29 -10.48
C THR A 11 5.61 48.86 -9.10
N LEU A 12 4.95 48.05 -8.27
CA LEU A 12 4.70 48.35 -6.86
C LEU A 12 5.60 47.54 -5.97
N SER A 13 6.23 48.20 -5.03
CA SER A 13 7.11 47.54 -4.04
C SER A 13 6.73 48.01 -2.64
N ASN A 14 6.44 47.06 -1.78
CA ASN A 14 6.46 47.26 -0.34
C ASN A 14 7.86 46.88 0.16
N ASP A 15 8.70 47.87 0.43
CA ASP A 15 10.13 47.67 0.67
C ASP A 15 10.43 47.06 2.04
N THR A 16 11.65 46.57 2.19
CA THR A 16 12.13 45.97 3.44
C THR A 16 11.86 46.93 4.63
N ASN A 17 11.35 46.40 5.73
CA ASN A 17 10.89 47.11 6.93
C ASN A 17 9.67 47.99 6.76
N ALA A 18 9.10 48.12 5.57
CA ALA A 18 7.84 48.79 5.39
C ALA A 18 6.65 47.88 5.78
N LYS A 19 5.57 48.51 6.23
CA LYS A 19 4.39 47.77 6.70
C LYS A 19 3.12 48.33 6.05
N ILE A 20 2.27 47.41 5.59
CA ILE A 20 0.92 47.68 5.16
C ILE A 20 -0.02 47.01 6.16
N ASN A 21 -0.74 47.78 6.94
CA ASN A 21 -1.66 47.27 7.95
C ASN A 21 -3.11 47.50 7.51
N MET A 22 -3.80 46.41 7.22
CA MET A 22 -5.20 46.42 6.79
C MET A 22 -6.07 45.89 7.94
N THR A 23 -6.72 46.82 8.65
CA THR A 23 -7.42 46.53 9.90
C THR A 23 -8.91 46.29 9.75
N GLY A 24 -9.45 46.50 8.57
CA GLY A 24 -10.88 46.32 8.28
C GLY A 24 -11.20 45.06 7.50
N GLN A 25 -12.46 45.01 7.03
CA GLN A 25 -12.98 43.88 6.25
C GLN A 25 -12.91 44.18 4.76
N GLU A 26 -12.85 43.15 3.92
CA GLU A 26 -12.81 43.21 2.46
C GLU A 26 -11.70 44.16 1.94
N GLN A 27 -10.52 44.03 2.49
CA GLN A 27 -9.39 44.90 2.18
C GLN A 27 -8.32 44.17 1.39
N VAL A 28 -7.54 44.93 0.62
CA VAL A 28 -6.40 44.44 -0.16
C VAL A 28 -5.16 45.23 0.18
N GLY A 29 -4.06 44.55 0.51
CA GLY A 29 -2.79 45.19 0.79
C GLY A 29 -2.17 45.84 -0.43
N MET A 30 -1.93 45.08 -1.49
CA MET A 30 -1.38 45.56 -2.76
C MET A 30 -2.25 45.06 -3.92
N PHE A 31 -2.55 45.93 -4.84
CA PHE A 31 -3.34 45.61 -6.05
C PHE A 31 -2.72 46.26 -7.28
N ALA A 32 -2.61 45.52 -8.37
CA ALA A 32 -2.26 46.09 -9.67
C ALA A 32 -2.83 45.26 -10.83
N ASN A 33 -2.97 45.94 -11.96
CA ASN A 33 -3.40 45.37 -13.26
C ASN A 33 -2.55 45.88 -14.40
N ASN A 34 -2.87 45.47 -15.63
CA ASN A 34 -2.32 45.97 -16.88
C ASN A 34 -0.81 45.80 -16.99
N SER A 35 -0.34 44.52 -16.92
CA SER A 35 1.09 44.18 -17.06
C SER A 35 1.98 44.88 -16.01
N SER A 36 1.54 44.88 -14.78
CA SER A 36 2.27 45.41 -13.64
C SER A 36 3.15 44.36 -12.98
N SER A 37 3.96 44.79 -12.01
CA SER A 37 4.71 43.92 -11.09
C SER A 37 4.38 44.30 -9.66
N LEU A 38 4.07 43.30 -8.83
CA LEU A 38 3.81 43.47 -7.40
C LEU A 38 4.88 42.76 -6.63
N ILE A 39 5.63 43.47 -5.80
CA ILE A 39 6.73 42.93 -5.02
C ILE A 39 6.57 43.32 -3.55
N ASN A 40 6.46 42.32 -2.68
CA ASN A 40 6.49 42.56 -1.23
C ASN A 40 7.81 42.07 -0.65
N ARG A 41 8.57 42.96 -0.02
CA ARG A 41 9.77 42.67 0.77
C ARG A 41 9.59 43.05 2.24
N GLY A 42 8.53 43.74 2.56
CA GLY A 42 8.17 44.17 3.91
C GLY A 42 7.10 43.27 4.53
N GLU A 43 6.23 43.89 5.31
CA GLU A 43 5.15 43.18 5.98
C GLU A 43 3.79 43.66 5.45
N ILE A 44 2.88 42.73 5.24
CA ILE A 44 1.47 43.00 5.00
C ILE A 44 0.67 42.28 6.09
N ASN A 45 -0.08 43.03 6.88
CA ASN A 45 -0.87 42.51 7.98
C ASN A 45 -2.34 42.71 7.70
N LEU A 46 -3.11 41.63 7.80
CA LEU A 46 -4.56 41.63 7.53
C LEU A 46 -5.31 41.28 8.80
N ALA A 47 -6.41 41.97 9.04
CA ALA A 47 -7.40 41.56 10.02
C ALA A 47 -8.13 40.29 9.51
N ALA A 48 -8.52 39.41 10.42
CA ALA A 48 -9.30 38.25 10.09
C ALA A 48 -10.61 38.63 9.39
N THR A 49 -11.03 37.85 8.40
CA THR A 49 -12.28 38.01 7.70
C THR A 49 -13.42 37.40 8.50
N THR A 50 -14.48 38.17 8.77
CA THR A 50 -15.68 37.69 9.45
C THR A 50 -16.83 37.43 8.48
N GLY A 51 -16.81 38.07 7.32
CA GLY A 51 -17.83 37.93 6.26
C GLY A 51 -17.47 36.83 5.24
N SER A 52 -18.08 36.91 4.09
CA SER A 52 -17.90 36.00 2.97
C SER A 52 -16.81 36.43 1.96
N VAL A 53 -16.44 37.70 1.96
CA VAL A 53 -15.43 38.25 1.05
C VAL A 53 -14.09 38.34 1.79
N PRO A 54 -13.07 37.63 1.33
CA PRO A 54 -11.78 37.63 2.02
C PRO A 54 -11.06 38.98 1.88
N SER A 55 -10.28 39.34 2.92
CA SER A 55 -9.19 40.28 2.75
C SER A 55 -7.99 39.56 2.16
N VAL A 56 -7.25 40.22 1.28
CA VAL A 56 -6.17 39.67 0.48
C VAL A 56 -4.89 40.48 0.65
N GLY A 57 -3.76 39.81 0.89
CA GLY A 57 -2.49 40.50 1.01
C GLY A 57 -2.06 41.17 -0.30
N ILE A 58 -1.91 40.38 -1.35
CA ILE A 58 -1.54 40.85 -2.69
C ILE A 58 -2.53 40.28 -3.69
N TYR A 59 -3.10 41.13 -4.50
CA TYR A 59 -4.17 40.76 -5.44
C TYR A 59 -3.91 41.29 -6.86
N THR A 60 -4.07 40.42 -7.84
CA THR A 60 -4.27 40.75 -9.23
C THR A 60 -5.19 39.75 -9.90
N ASN A 61 -5.99 40.20 -10.87
CA ASN A 61 -6.73 39.32 -11.78
C ASN A 61 -6.21 39.41 -13.22
N ASP A 62 -5.06 40.04 -13.42
CA ASP A 62 -4.44 40.22 -14.72
C ASP A 62 -3.38 39.16 -14.99
N ALA A 63 -3.53 38.39 -16.07
CA ALA A 63 -2.60 37.33 -16.43
C ALA A 63 -1.18 37.83 -16.75
N ALA A 64 -1.04 39.09 -17.12
CA ALA A 64 0.24 39.70 -17.42
C ALA A 64 0.91 40.41 -16.23
N THR A 65 0.27 40.43 -15.06
CA THR A 65 0.82 40.99 -13.84
C THR A 65 1.43 39.89 -12.98
N ASP A 66 2.70 40.06 -12.65
CA ASP A 66 3.47 39.12 -11.82
C ASP A 66 3.48 39.54 -10.35
N ILE A 67 3.41 38.56 -9.47
CA ILE A 67 3.52 38.76 -8.02
C ILE A 67 4.77 38.05 -7.51
N VAL A 68 5.56 38.78 -6.72
CA VAL A 68 6.71 38.23 -5.96
C VAL A 68 6.54 38.57 -4.49
N ASN A 69 6.58 37.58 -3.62
CA ASN A 69 6.61 37.79 -2.19
C ASN A 69 7.92 37.32 -1.58
N ASP A 70 8.79 38.25 -1.21
CA ASP A 70 10.02 38.01 -0.44
C ASP A 70 9.89 38.46 1.01
N GLY A 71 8.75 39.03 1.38
CA GLY A 71 8.43 39.52 2.71
C GLY A 71 7.42 38.65 3.45
N LYS A 72 6.79 39.24 4.45
CA LYS A 72 5.80 38.56 5.28
C LYS A 72 4.40 39.02 4.98
N ILE A 73 3.49 38.07 4.83
CA ILE A 73 2.07 38.31 4.79
C ILE A 73 1.44 37.56 5.95
N THR A 74 0.84 38.29 6.86
CA THR A 74 0.20 37.72 8.06
C THR A 74 -1.28 38.08 8.06
N GLY A 75 -2.11 37.08 8.09
CA GLY A 75 -3.56 37.23 8.19
C GLY A 75 -4.17 36.29 9.22
N GLY A 76 -5.46 36.34 9.35
CA GLY A 76 -6.24 35.48 10.22
C GLY A 76 -7.19 34.57 9.43
N ASN A 77 -8.31 34.23 10.05
CA ASN A 77 -9.30 33.34 9.46
C ASN A 77 -9.85 33.91 8.15
N LYS A 78 -10.06 33.04 7.16
CA LYS A 78 -10.63 33.35 5.83
C LYS A 78 -9.83 34.35 5.00
N ASN A 79 -8.64 34.74 5.40
CA ASN A 79 -7.79 35.61 4.61
C ASN A 79 -7.09 34.84 3.50
N TYR A 80 -6.81 35.56 2.40
CA TYR A 80 -5.91 35.05 1.35
C TYR A 80 -4.59 35.81 1.42
N GLY A 81 -3.48 35.08 1.42
CA GLY A 81 -2.18 35.73 1.37
C GLY A 81 -1.96 36.40 0.02
N ILE A 82 -2.06 35.61 -1.04
CA ILE A 82 -1.89 36.07 -2.43
C ILE A 82 -3.03 35.51 -3.27
N PHE A 83 -3.61 36.38 -4.07
CA PHE A 83 -4.52 36.02 -5.16
C PHE A 83 -3.95 36.58 -6.46
N GLY A 84 -3.50 35.73 -7.35
CA GLY A 84 -2.84 36.17 -8.57
C GLY A 84 -2.87 35.15 -9.68
N THR A 85 -2.04 35.37 -10.67
CA THR A 85 -1.86 34.47 -11.81
C THR A 85 -0.50 33.83 -11.76
N THR A 86 0.54 34.52 -12.17
CA THR A 86 1.94 34.08 -11.99
C THR A 86 2.45 34.57 -10.65
N VAL A 87 2.79 33.62 -9.78
CA VAL A 87 3.18 33.91 -8.40
C VAL A 87 4.53 33.27 -8.11
N THR A 88 5.45 34.08 -7.57
CA THR A 88 6.72 33.62 -6.99
C THR A 88 6.72 33.94 -5.51
N HIS A 89 6.81 32.91 -4.71
CA HIS A 89 7.05 33.00 -3.26
C HIS A 89 8.54 32.80 -3.01
N GLY A 90 9.25 33.89 -2.80
CA GLY A 90 10.70 33.92 -2.75
C GLY A 90 11.28 33.29 -1.47
N ALA A 91 12.58 33.08 -1.46
CA ALA A 91 13.29 32.35 -0.40
C ALA A 91 13.11 32.92 1.00
N THR A 92 12.90 34.23 1.13
CA THR A 92 12.63 34.91 2.41
C THR A 92 11.14 35.16 2.65
N GLY A 93 10.29 34.71 1.73
CA GLY A 93 8.83 34.90 1.82
C GLY A 93 8.20 34.04 2.90
N GLU A 94 7.29 34.65 3.65
CA GLU A 94 6.45 33.94 4.62
C GLU A 94 5.00 34.35 4.45
N ILE A 95 4.11 33.37 4.41
CA ILE A 95 2.67 33.57 4.42
C ILE A 95 2.08 32.80 5.59
N THR A 96 1.30 33.48 6.42
CA THR A 96 0.53 32.86 7.50
C THR A 96 -0.90 33.35 7.43
N VAL A 97 -1.84 32.42 7.29
CA VAL A 97 -3.28 32.68 7.33
C VAL A 97 -3.95 31.71 8.30
N GLY A 98 -5.10 32.07 8.82
CA GLY A 98 -5.83 31.29 9.81
C GLY A 98 -6.75 30.22 9.21
N ASP A 99 -7.78 29.87 9.97
CA ASP A 99 -8.76 28.86 9.57
C ASP A 99 -9.51 29.31 8.32
N LYS A 100 -9.77 28.37 7.42
CA LYS A 100 -10.39 28.64 6.11
C LYS A 100 -9.62 29.65 5.25
N GLY A 101 -8.38 29.94 5.61
CA GLY A 101 -7.50 30.82 4.85
C GLY A 101 -6.87 30.12 3.66
N VAL A 102 -6.41 30.89 2.69
CA VAL A 102 -5.68 30.40 1.52
C VAL A 102 -4.34 31.13 1.45
N GLY A 103 -3.25 30.35 1.43
CA GLY A 103 -1.92 30.96 1.31
C GLY A 103 -1.72 31.63 -0.04
N ILE A 104 -1.80 30.85 -1.11
CA ILE A 104 -1.67 31.33 -2.51
C ILE A 104 -2.84 30.80 -3.32
N TYR A 105 -3.59 31.69 -3.95
CA TYR A 105 -4.60 31.38 -4.94
C TYR A 105 -4.11 31.82 -6.30
N SER A 106 -3.91 30.90 -7.23
CA SER A 106 -3.41 31.20 -8.58
C SER A 106 -4.46 30.86 -9.63
N THR A 107 -4.75 31.82 -10.49
CA THR A 107 -5.55 31.65 -11.70
C THR A 107 -4.63 31.69 -12.92
N GLU A 108 -4.70 30.74 -13.83
CA GLU A 108 -4.08 30.77 -15.16
C GLU A 108 -2.54 30.88 -15.23
N GLY A 109 -1.79 30.86 -14.15
CA GLY A 109 -0.34 31.10 -14.19
C GLY A 109 0.49 30.09 -13.41
N ASN A 110 1.81 30.14 -13.60
CA ASN A 110 2.77 29.33 -12.87
C ASN A 110 2.91 29.78 -11.42
N VAL A 111 3.19 28.83 -10.53
CA VAL A 111 3.46 29.08 -9.12
C VAL A 111 4.82 28.51 -8.78
N THR A 112 5.70 29.35 -8.28
CA THR A 112 7.04 28.96 -7.82
C THR A 112 7.19 29.33 -6.35
N LEU A 113 7.49 28.36 -5.52
CA LEU A 113 7.78 28.54 -4.10
C LEU A 113 9.23 28.12 -3.86
N ASN A 114 10.08 29.08 -3.57
CA ASN A 114 11.51 28.85 -3.45
C ASN A 114 11.89 28.21 -2.10
N ALA A 115 13.00 27.52 -2.09
CA ALA A 115 13.55 26.95 -0.85
C ALA A 115 13.82 28.06 0.19
N GLY A 116 13.47 27.79 1.43
CA GLY A 116 13.52 28.76 2.53
C GLY A 116 12.20 29.51 2.76
N SER A 117 11.31 29.57 1.78
CA SER A 117 9.99 30.13 1.96
C SER A 117 9.12 29.31 2.91
N LYS A 118 8.11 29.95 3.49
CA LYS A 118 7.19 29.31 4.42
C LYS A 118 5.75 29.66 4.07
N VAL A 119 4.87 28.66 4.14
CA VAL A 119 3.43 28.81 4.01
C VAL A 119 2.78 28.10 5.18
N ARG A 120 2.00 28.83 5.97
CA ARG A 120 1.27 28.29 7.11
C ARG A 120 -0.21 28.61 6.96
N VAL A 121 -1.03 27.59 6.99
CA VAL A 121 -2.49 27.72 6.96
C VAL A 121 -3.10 27.08 8.20
N GLY A 122 -4.18 27.68 8.68
CA GLY A 122 -4.93 27.19 9.83
C GLY A 122 -5.76 25.96 9.52
N ALA A 123 -6.73 25.70 10.39
CA ALA A 123 -7.59 24.53 10.33
C ALA A 123 -8.84 24.74 9.44
N ASN A 124 -9.69 23.71 9.39
CA ASN A 124 -11.04 23.77 8.83
C ASN A 124 -11.09 24.30 7.40
N GLU A 125 -10.54 23.51 6.46
CA GLU A 125 -10.52 23.83 5.03
C GLU A 125 -9.56 24.97 4.65
N GLY A 126 -8.51 25.20 5.42
CA GLY A 126 -7.38 26.01 4.98
C GLY A 126 -6.69 25.38 3.79
N VAL A 127 -6.09 26.18 2.90
CA VAL A 127 -5.39 25.68 1.70
C VAL A 127 -4.05 26.40 1.55
N GLY A 128 -2.98 25.65 1.41
CA GLY A 128 -1.65 26.23 1.16
C GLY A 128 -1.56 26.88 -0.22
N VAL A 129 -1.80 26.11 -1.27
CA VAL A 129 -1.83 26.57 -2.67
C VAL A 129 -3.09 26.05 -3.36
N PHE A 130 -3.86 26.97 -3.91
CA PHE A 130 -5.09 26.70 -4.64
C PHE A 130 -4.97 27.19 -6.08
N THR A 131 -5.24 26.34 -7.05
CA THR A 131 -5.19 26.72 -8.47
C THR A 131 -6.51 26.50 -9.17
N THR A 132 -6.87 27.43 -10.05
CA THR A 132 -8.05 27.36 -10.89
C THR A 132 -7.73 27.83 -12.31
N GLY A 133 -8.73 27.79 -13.18
CA GLY A 133 -8.63 28.25 -14.55
C GLY A 133 -8.45 27.11 -15.55
N THR A 134 -8.18 27.49 -16.81
CA THR A 134 -8.08 26.54 -17.93
C THR A 134 -6.66 26.35 -18.47
N ALA A 135 -5.74 27.26 -18.12
CA ALA A 135 -4.37 27.18 -18.59
C ALA A 135 -3.60 26.05 -17.89
N GLY A 136 -2.80 25.35 -18.69
CA GLY A 136 -1.75 24.49 -18.17
C GLY A 136 -0.69 25.33 -17.44
N ARG A 137 0.01 24.71 -16.48
CA ARG A 137 1.02 25.41 -15.71
C ARG A 137 2.01 24.47 -15.03
N THR A 138 3.06 25.09 -14.51
CA THR A 138 4.01 24.45 -13.63
C THR A 138 3.85 25.01 -12.23
N ILE A 139 3.74 24.13 -11.25
CA ILE A 139 3.79 24.46 -9.83
C ILE A 139 5.02 23.79 -9.26
N ASN A 140 6.03 24.59 -8.96
CA ASN A 140 7.30 24.09 -8.42
C ASN A 140 7.45 24.61 -6.99
N SER A 141 7.36 23.69 -6.04
CA SER A 141 7.36 24.05 -4.62
C SER A 141 8.53 23.43 -3.89
N ASN A 142 9.34 24.29 -3.29
CA ASN A 142 10.41 23.92 -2.34
C ASN A 142 10.16 24.54 -0.95
N THR A 143 8.92 24.94 -0.69
CA THR A 143 8.54 25.66 0.53
C THR A 143 8.45 24.74 1.75
N ASP A 144 8.61 25.30 2.93
CA ASP A 144 8.22 24.67 4.18
C ASP A 144 6.76 25.01 4.46
N MET A 145 5.90 23.99 4.44
CA MET A 145 4.47 24.15 4.55
C MET A 145 3.95 23.58 5.86
N THR A 146 3.13 24.35 6.56
CA THR A 146 2.40 23.89 7.75
C THR A 146 0.91 23.96 7.48
N ILE A 147 0.25 22.83 7.61
CA ILE A 147 -1.16 22.65 7.28
C ILE A 147 -1.91 22.27 8.56
N GLY A 148 -2.92 23.05 8.92
CA GLY A 148 -3.74 22.78 10.10
C GLY A 148 -4.69 21.60 9.93
N ASP A 149 -5.43 21.31 10.99
CA ASP A 149 -6.38 20.20 11.01
C ASP A 149 -7.46 20.38 9.94
N SER A 150 -7.85 19.29 9.29
CA SER A 150 -8.87 19.26 8.24
C SER A 150 -8.63 20.26 7.10
N SER A 151 -7.37 20.50 6.76
CA SER A 151 -6.93 21.47 5.76
C SER A 151 -6.12 20.80 4.65
N PHE A 152 -5.78 21.56 3.62
CA PHE A 152 -5.15 21.07 2.41
C PHE A 152 -3.78 21.75 2.18
N GLY A 153 -2.81 20.98 1.68
CA GLY A 153 -1.57 21.58 1.19
C GLY A 153 -1.74 22.21 -0.18
N TYR A 154 -2.15 21.41 -1.15
CA TYR A 154 -2.36 21.82 -2.54
C TYR A 154 -3.72 21.36 -3.01
N VAL A 155 -4.50 22.27 -3.54
CA VAL A 155 -5.77 21.98 -4.22
C VAL A 155 -5.68 22.46 -5.66
N ILE A 156 -5.60 21.51 -6.59
CA ILE A 156 -5.32 21.78 -8.00
C ILE A 156 -6.58 21.52 -8.83
N LYS A 157 -7.26 22.58 -9.22
CA LYS A 157 -8.53 22.53 -9.96
C LYS A 157 -8.48 23.14 -11.36
N ASN A 158 -7.33 23.60 -11.82
CA ASN A 158 -7.20 24.03 -13.21
C ASN A 158 -7.25 22.82 -14.16
N THR A 159 -7.66 23.02 -15.40
CA THR A 159 -7.95 21.93 -16.34
C THR A 159 -6.85 21.66 -17.37
N GLY A 160 -5.89 22.56 -17.56
CA GLY A 160 -4.79 22.39 -18.52
C GLY A 160 -3.70 21.44 -18.02
N THR A 161 -2.81 21.05 -18.94
CA THR A 161 -1.65 20.21 -18.61
C THR A 161 -0.81 20.85 -17.51
N THR A 162 -0.67 20.16 -16.41
CA THR A 162 -0.06 20.71 -15.20
C THR A 162 1.02 19.77 -14.66
N ALA A 163 2.15 20.34 -14.24
CA ALA A 163 3.18 19.66 -13.51
C ALA A 163 3.29 20.26 -12.10
N LEU A 164 3.03 19.46 -11.09
CA LEU A 164 3.25 19.80 -9.68
C LEU A 164 4.43 19.01 -9.15
N THR A 165 5.50 19.70 -8.76
CA THR A 165 6.65 19.09 -8.09
C THR A 165 6.76 19.69 -6.69
N THR A 166 6.80 18.83 -5.69
CA THR A 166 6.92 19.25 -4.29
C THR A 166 8.25 18.76 -3.70
N ASN A 167 8.98 19.68 -3.13
CA ASN A 167 10.18 19.50 -2.33
C ASN A 167 10.01 20.31 -1.03
N GLY A 168 11.01 20.31 -0.18
CA GLY A 168 10.96 21.03 1.11
C GLY A 168 10.41 20.14 2.22
N THR A 169 9.72 20.74 3.18
CA THR A 169 9.15 20.04 4.34
C THR A 169 7.68 20.35 4.49
N VAL A 170 6.97 19.45 5.17
CA VAL A 170 5.56 19.65 5.48
C VAL A 170 5.23 19.16 6.89
N THR A 171 4.40 19.93 7.59
CA THR A 171 3.74 19.51 8.82
C THR A 171 2.25 19.41 8.56
N LEU A 172 1.71 18.21 8.77
CA LEU A 172 0.28 17.91 8.56
C LEU A 172 -0.47 17.89 9.88
N GLY A 173 -1.57 18.64 9.96
CA GLY A 173 -2.53 18.50 11.04
C GLY A 173 -3.36 17.21 10.93
N ASN A 174 -4.22 16.98 11.91
CA ASN A 174 -5.15 15.86 11.91
C ASN A 174 -6.16 16.00 10.75
N GLU A 175 -6.50 14.89 10.10
CA GLU A 175 -7.45 14.90 8.98
C GLU A 175 -7.04 15.79 7.80
N ALA A 176 -5.77 16.16 7.71
CA ALA A 176 -5.25 16.97 6.62
C ALA A 176 -5.13 16.16 5.32
N LYS A 177 -5.19 16.87 4.21
CA LYS A 177 -4.97 16.33 2.87
C LYS A 177 -3.84 17.10 2.21
N TYR A 178 -2.74 16.42 1.89
CA TYR A 178 -1.57 17.13 1.37
C TYR A 178 -1.78 17.63 -0.05
N ILE A 179 -2.10 16.74 -0.98
CA ILE A 179 -2.37 17.09 -2.39
C ILE A 179 -3.74 16.54 -2.79
N TYR A 180 -4.58 17.41 -3.24
CA TYR A 180 -5.87 17.08 -3.84
C TYR A 180 -5.95 17.69 -5.25
N SER A 181 -6.20 16.88 -6.26
CA SER A 181 -6.40 17.34 -7.63
C SER A 181 -7.66 16.70 -8.23
N ASN A 182 -8.39 17.47 -9.03
CA ASN A 182 -9.41 16.94 -9.93
C ASN A 182 -9.01 17.08 -11.41
N ASN A 183 -7.77 17.47 -11.68
CA ASN A 183 -7.23 17.60 -13.03
C ASN A 183 -6.67 16.26 -13.50
N SER A 184 -7.27 15.65 -14.51
CA SER A 184 -6.80 14.39 -15.10
C SER A 184 -5.52 14.55 -15.93
N ASP A 185 -5.16 15.77 -16.30
CA ASP A 185 -3.96 16.09 -17.07
C ASP A 185 -2.85 16.69 -16.19
N ILE A 186 -2.71 16.16 -14.99
CA ILE A 186 -1.66 16.55 -14.06
C ILE A 186 -0.60 15.44 -13.92
N THR A 187 0.65 15.86 -13.75
CA THR A 187 1.71 15.01 -13.23
C THR A 187 2.16 15.56 -11.88
N VAL A 188 1.98 14.77 -10.83
CA VAL A 188 2.44 15.08 -9.48
C VAL A 188 3.71 14.31 -9.21
N THR A 189 4.77 15.02 -8.87
CA THR A 189 6.02 14.42 -8.37
C THR A 189 6.23 14.89 -6.93
N ASN A 190 6.08 13.97 -5.98
CA ASN A 190 6.28 14.28 -4.57
C ASN A 190 7.64 13.80 -4.09
N ASN A 191 8.48 14.73 -3.65
CA ASN A 191 9.77 14.48 -3.01
C ASN A 191 9.78 14.89 -1.53
N VAL A 192 8.62 15.10 -0.94
CA VAL A 192 8.46 15.52 0.46
C VAL A 192 8.02 14.34 1.31
N ALA A 193 8.75 14.07 2.37
CA ALA A 193 8.35 13.09 3.37
C ALA A 193 7.09 13.58 4.11
N LEU A 194 6.10 12.71 4.22
CA LEU A 194 4.85 12.97 4.93
C LEU A 194 4.79 12.14 6.20
N THR A 195 4.43 12.76 7.31
CA THR A 195 4.18 12.08 8.57
C THR A 195 2.88 12.61 9.17
N SER A 196 2.01 11.72 9.61
CA SER A 196 0.81 12.07 10.37
C SER A 196 0.59 11.11 11.52
N THR A 197 0.25 11.65 12.68
CA THR A 197 -0.20 10.88 13.85
C THR A 197 -1.73 10.87 13.98
N GLY A 198 -2.41 11.63 13.13
CA GLY A 198 -3.87 11.77 13.13
C GLY A 198 -4.59 10.70 12.33
N ASN A 199 -5.90 10.70 12.44
CA ASN A 199 -6.79 9.84 11.68
C ASN A 199 -7.19 10.53 10.37
N ASN A 200 -7.67 9.74 9.40
CA ASN A 200 -8.29 10.23 8.17
C ASN A 200 -7.43 11.26 7.42
N THR A 201 -6.13 11.06 7.42
CA THR A 201 -5.18 11.88 6.69
C THR A 201 -4.97 11.31 5.29
N TYR A 202 -4.94 12.16 4.28
CA TYR A 202 -4.68 11.77 2.91
C TYR A 202 -3.39 12.39 2.41
N GLY A 203 -2.54 11.58 1.79
CA GLY A 203 -1.30 12.09 1.19
C GLY A 203 -1.58 12.73 -0.17
N ILE A 204 -1.85 11.93 -1.18
CA ILE A 204 -2.04 12.39 -2.57
C ILE A 204 -3.32 11.77 -3.14
N TYR A 205 -4.23 12.62 -3.60
CA TYR A 205 -5.46 12.22 -4.28
C TYR A 205 -5.47 12.86 -5.66
N SER A 206 -5.48 12.05 -6.73
CA SER A 206 -5.37 12.60 -8.08
C SER A 206 -5.94 11.67 -9.16
N PRO A 207 -6.60 12.23 -10.19
CA PRO A 207 -6.98 11.50 -11.39
C PRO A 207 -5.89 11.49 -12.48
N GLY A 208 -4.74 12.10 -12.23
CA GLY A 208 -3.61 12.16 -13.16
C GLY A 208 -2.50 11.18 -12.83
N THR A 209 -1.31 11.50 -13.30
CA THR A 209 -0.09 10.75 -13.00
C THR A 209 0.52 11.21 -11.68
N VAL A 210 0.86 10.26 -10.81
CA VAL A 210 1.51 10.51 -9.52
C VAL A 210 2.78 9.68 -9.43
N VAL A 211 3.88 10.33 -9.05
CA VAL A 211 5.14 9.68 -8.70
C VAL A 211 5.52 10.11 -7.28
N ASN A 212 5.56 9.17 -6.36
CA ASN A 212 6.00 9.43 -4.99
C ASN A 212 7.42 8.89 -4.77
N ASN A 213 8.35 9.79 -4.45
CA ASN A 213 9.75 9.48 -4.23
C ASN A 213 10.19 9.64 -2.75
N ALA A 214 9.28 10.03 -1.88
CA ALA A 214 9.58 10.24 -0.46
C ALA A 214 8.70 9.39 0.45
N ASN A 215 9.18 9.09 1.64
CA ASN A 215 8.46 8.25 2.59
C ASN A 215 7.17 8.90 3.06
N ILE A 216 6.12 8.09 3.16
CA ILE A 216 4.84 8.49 3.73
C ILE A 216 4.57 7.60 4.94
N ASP A 217 4.58 8.18 6.13
CA ASP A 217 4.34 7.47 7.38
C ASP A 217 3.01 7.91 8.00
N PHE A 218 1.98 7.11 7.77
CA PHE A 218 0.66 7.23 8.40
C PHE A 218 0.40 6.09 9.39
N GLY A 219 1.46 5.43 9.83
CA GLY A 219 1.43 4.23 10.66
C GLY A 219 1.12 4.47 12.13
N ARG A 220 0.38 5.52 12.49
CA ARG A 220 0.01 5.83 13.89
C ARG A 220 -1.46 6.17 14.10
N GLY A 221 -2.22 6.31 13.03
CA GLY A 221 -3.63 6.63 13.05
C GLY A 221 -4.48 5.55 12.39
N THR A 222 -5.76 5.85 12.19
CA THR A 222 -6.72 5.01 11.49
C THR A 222 -7.39 5.77 10.35
N GLY A 223 -7.77 5.06 9.30
CA GLY A 223 -8.55 5.62 8.20
C GLY A 223 -7.78 6.50 7.23
N SER A 224 -6.45 6.54 7.32
CA SER A 224 -5.62 7.36 6.43
C SER A 224 -5.24 6.61 5.16
N VAL A 225 -5.11 7.36 4.05
CA VAL A 225 -4.71 6.81 2.75
C VAL A 225 -3.51 7.60 2.23
N ALA A 226 -2.41 6.91 1.95
CA ALA A 226 -1.21 7.59 1.48
C ALA A 226 -1.37 8.12 0.05
N ILE A 227 -1.81 7.28 -0.89
CA ILE A 227 -1.97 7.65 -2.30
C ILE A 227 -3.28 7.07 -2.82
N TYR A 228 -4.10 7.94 -3.41
CA TYR A 228 -5.36 7.54 -4.01
C TYR A 228 -5.43 7.99 -5.47
N ALA A 229 -5.35 7.04 -6.40
CA ALA A 229 -5.53 7.27 -7.83
C ALA A 229 -6.99 7.05 -8.22
N ILE A 230 -7.60 8.02 -8.86
CA ILE A 230 -9.04 7.99 -9.19
C ILE A 230 -9.26 8.33 -10.66
N ASN A 231 -10.34 7.82 -11.24
CA ASN A 231 -10.86 8.21 -12.56
C ASN A 231 -9.80 8.21 -13.68
N GLY A 232 -9.08 7.12 -13.83
CA GLY A 232 -8.02 6.97 -14.82
C GLY A 232 -6.64 7.40 -14.33
N GLY A 233 -6.50 7.77 -13.07
CA GLY A 233 -5.21 8.11 -12.47
C GLY A 233 -4.22 6.95 -12.51
N ASN A 234 -2.94 7.29 -12.53
CA ASN A 234 -1.84 6.32 -12.54
C ASN A 234 -0.78 6.76 -11.52
N ALA A 235 -0.73 6.07 -10.40
CA ALA A 235 0.16 6.42 -9.29
C ALA A 235 1.24 5.36 -9.10
N THR A 236 2.46 5.81 -8.85
CA THR A 236 3.63 4.96 -8.58
C THR A 236 4.28 5.39 -7.27
N ASN A 237 4.57 4.42 -6.42
CA ASN A 237 5.37 4.61 -5.21
C ASN A 237 6.76 4.04 -5.37
N ASN A 238 7.79 4.88 -5.19
CA ASN A 238 9.20 4.49 -5.21
C ASN A 238 9.86 4.50 -3.82
N ALA A 239 9.12 4.82 -2.78
CA ALA A 239 9.65 5.00 -1.43
C ALA A 239 8.98 4.03 -0.43
N VAL A 240 9.07 4.34 0.85
CA VAL A 240 8.43 3.54 1.91
C VAL A 240 7.12 4.19 2.34
N ILE A 241 6.05 3.42 2.30
CA ILE A 241 4.75 3.80 2.85
C ILE A 241 4.49 2.96 4.10
N SER A 242 4.30 3.62 5.24
CA SER A 242 3.79 2.98 6.46
C SER A 242 2.29 3.25 6.56
N VAL A 243 1.51 2.18 6.55
CA VAL A 243 0.06 2.24 6.38
C VAL A 243 -0.64 2.45 7.71
N SER A 244 -1.67 3.27 7.68
CA SER A 244 -2.62 3.48 8.78
C SER A 244 -3.41 2.20 9.09
N GLY A 245 -3.89 2.08 10.31
CA GLY A 245 -4.92 1.11 10.67
C GLY A 245 -6.28 1.50 10.08
N SER A 246 -7.26 0.60 10.25
CA SER A 246 -8.64 0.87 9.85
C SER A 246 -9.55 0.96 11.08
N ASN A 247 -10.57 1.81 11.00
CA ASN A 247 -11.66 1.86 11.96
C ASN A 247 -12.93 1.27 11.34
N LEU A 248 -13.16 -0.02 11.56
CA LEU A 248 -14.29 -0.74 10.98
C LEU A 248 -15.63 -0.41 11.65
N SER A 249 -15.62 0.18 12.84
CA SER A 249 -16.81 0.61 13.58
C SER A 249 -17.18 2.07 13.32
N ALA A 250 -16.46 2.77 12.48
CA ALA A 250 -16.80 4.14 12.12
C ALA A 250 -18.16 4.20 11.41
N THR A 251 -18.91 5.25 11.71
CA THR A 251 -20.22 5.53 11.10
C THR A 251 -20.13 6.82 10.29
N PRO A 252 -20.83 6.94 9.15
CA PRO A 252 -21.81 6.01 8.57
C PRO A 252 -21.18 4.78 7.86
N VAL A 253 -19.89 4.79 7.57
CA VAL A 253 -19.18 3.70 6.88
C VAL A 253 -17.83 3.45 7.55
N PRO A 254 -17.28 2.23 7.44
CA PRO A 254 -15.92 1.95 7.90
C PRO A 254 -14.89 2.87 7.24
N GLU A 255 -13.87 3.25 8.00
CA GLU A 255 -12.75 4.07 7.55
C GLU A 255 -11.51 3.18 7.42
N TYR A 256 -11.12 2.90 6.18
CA TYR A 256 -10.00 2.01 5.89
C TYR A 256 -8.67 2.75 5.81
N GLY A 257 -7.67 2.23 6.51
CA GLY A 257 -6.27 2.61 6.30
C GLY A 257 -5.71 1.88 5.09
N MET A 258 -5.17 2.62 4.11
CA MET A 258 -4.65 2.06 2.87
C MET A 258 -3.34 2.73 2.49
N GLY A 259 -2.40 1.93 1.99
CA GLY A 259 -1.17 2.49 1.44
C GLY A 259 -1.40 3.14 0.09
N MET A 260 -1.86 2.36 -0.86
CA MET A 260 -2.26 2.85 -2.17
C MET A 260 -3.66 2.33 -2.49
N ALA A 261 -4.50 3.19 -3.00
CA ALA A 261 -5.86 2.83 -3.40
C ALA A 261 -6.18 3.36 -4.79
N THR A 262 -7.06 2.69 -5.50
CA THR A 262 -7.58 3.16 -6.78
C THR A 262 -9.04 2.75 -6.99
N SER A 263 -9.76 3.67 -7.60
CA SER A 263 -11.07 3.44 -8.19
C SER A 263 -10.99 3.93 -9.63
N ASN A 264 -11.08 3.01 -10.58
CA ASN A 264 -10.93 3.26 -12.02
C ASN A 264 -9.56 3.85 -12.42
N GLY A 265 -8.50 3.39 -11.80
CA GLY A 265 -7.14 3.80 -12.11
C GLY A 265 -6.13 2.66 -11.93
N THR A 266 -4.85 3.02 -11.92
CA THR A 266 -3.73 2.09 -11.74
C THR A 266 -2.83 2.57 -10.62
N ILE A 267 -2.47 1.66 -9.73
CA ILE A 267 -1.49 1.89 -8.67
C ILE A 267 -0.35 0.89 -8.80
N THR A 268 0.87 1.36 -8.68
CA THR A 268 2.09 0.54 -8.79
C THR A 268 3.01 0.82 -7.60
N ASN A 269 3.40 -0.23 -6.91
CA ASN A 269 4.41 -0.15 -5.86
C ASN A 269 5.75 -0.69 -6.36
N ASN A 270 6.75 0.18 -6.46
CA ASN A 270 8.15 -0.17 -6.72
C ASN A 270 9.00 -0.17 -5.43
N GLY A 271 8.48 0.41 -4.37
CA GLY A 271 9.15 0.53 -3.08
C GLY A 271 8.63 -0.47 -2.06
N THR A 272 8.52 -0.04 -0.83
CA THR A 272 8.05 -0.87 0.28
C THR A 272 6.77 -0.30 0.90
N ILE A 273 5.77 -1.15 1.08
CA ILE A 273 4.54 -0.83 1.82
C ILE A 273 4.54 -1.67 3.10
N LYS A 274 4.52 -1.01 4.26
CA LYS A 274 4.50 -1.65 5.58
C LYS A 274 3.12 -1.53 6.20
N VAL A 275 2.50 -2.68 6.47
CA VAL A 275 1.14 -2.75 7.03
C VAL A 275 1.22 -3.35 8.42
N ALA A 276 1.42 -2.49 9.42
CA ALA A 276 1.71 -2.90 10.80
C ALA A 276 0.56 -2.66 11.77
N LEU A 277 -0.45 -1.88 11.41
CA LEU A 277 -1.59 -1.58 12.25
C LEU A 277 -2.81 -2.41 11.88
N ASP A 278 -3.67 -2.65 12.87
CA ASP A 278 -4.84 -3.50 12.74
C ASP A 278 -5.73 -3.12 11.55
N GLU A 279 -6.14 -4.10 10.78
CA GLU A 279 -7.06 -3.98 9.64
C GLU A 279 -6.54 -3.11 8.49
N GLY A 280 -5.28 -2.72 8.48
CA GLY A 280 -4.68 -1.95 7.39
C GLY A 280 -4.62 -2.74 6.08
N ILE A 281 -4.65 -2.03 4.96
CA ILE A 281 -4.59 -2.58 3.61
C ILE A 281 -3.41 -1.97 2.86
N GLY A 282 -2.54 -2.80 2.30
CA GLY A 282 -1.38 -2.29 1.55
C GLY A 282 -1.78 -1.64 0.24
N MET A 283 -2.43 -2.38 -0.64
CA MET A 283 -2.93 -1.90 -1.93
C MET A 283 -4.39 -2.32 -2.13
N PHE A 284 -5.22 -1.40 -2.56
CA PHE A 284 -6.64 -1.62 -2.81
C PHE A 284 -7.04 -1.14 -4.20
N ALA A 285 -7.68 -1.99 -4.99
CA ALA A 285 -8.23 -1.64 -6.29
C ALA A 285 -9.68 -2.10 -6.41
N SER A 286 -10.55 -1.22 -6.85
CA SER A 286 -11.98 -1.47 -7.02
C SER A 286 -12.48 -0.93 -8.35
N GLY A 287 -13.30 -1.71 -9.03
CA GLY A 287 -13.94 -1.33 -10.29
C GLY A 287 -13.27 -1.92 -11.53
N SER A 288 -14.06 -2.10 -12.58
CA SER A 288 -13.56 -2.57 -13.88
C SER A 288 -12.52 -1.60 -14.43
N GLY A 289 -11.39 -2.12 -14.92
CA GLY A 289 -10.27 -1.32 -15.39
C GLY A 289 -9.31 -0.85 -14.30
N SER A 290 -9.65 -1.04 -13.01
CA SER A 290 -8.73 -0.75 -11.92
C SER A 290 -7.66 -1.82 -11.81
N ARG A 291 -6.43 -1.40 -11.55
CA ARG A 291 -5.27 -2.29 -11.42
C ARG A 291 -4.40 -1.92 -10.23
N ALA A 292 -4.00 -2.94 -9.46
CA ALA A 292 -2.98 -2.82 -8.44
C ALA A 292 -1.78 -3.69 -8.83
N ILE A 293 -0.59 -3.10 -8.89
CA ILE A 293 0.63 -3.78 -9.33
C ILE A 293 1.69 -3.62 -8.24
N ASN A 294 2.09 -4.73 -7.65
CA ASN A 294 3.33 -4.77 -6.88
C ASN A 294 4.44 -5.21 -7.83
N SER A 295 5.31 -4.30 -8.22
CA SER A 295 6.32 -4.55 -9.27
C SER A 295 7.40 -5.52 -8.78
N SER A 296 8.31 -5.89 -9.68
CA SER A 296 9.41 -6.81 -9.37
C SER A 296 10.35 -6.32 -8.24
N THR A 297 10.38 -5.02 -7.99
CA THR A 297 11.12 -4.40 -6.88
C THR A 297 10.22 -4.10 -5.68
N GLY A 298 8.91 -4.26 -5.83
CA GLY A 298 7.93 -3.95 -4.81
C GLY A 298 7.92 -4.98 -3.68
N VAL A 299 7.82 -4.50 -2.44
CA VAL A 299 7.68 -5.32 -1.24
C VAL A 299 6.49 -4.82 -0.44
N ILE A 300 5.61 -5.73 -0.04
CA ILE A 300 4.52 -5.46 0.90
C ILE A 300 4.77 -6.30 2.14
N GLU A 301 4.96 -5.66 3.28
CA GLU A 301 5.23 -6.30 4.56
C GLU A 301 3.99 -6.22 5.46
N LEU A 302 3.54 -7.38 5.94
CA LEU A 302 2.33 -7.52 6.75
C LEU A 302 2.71 -7.99 8.15
N SER A 303 2.40 -7.18 9.15
CA SER A 303 2.74 -7.48 10.55
C SER A 303 1.63 -7.18 11.54
N GLY A 304 0.61 -6.43 11.18
CA GLY A 304 -0.52 -6.10 12.03
C GLY A 304 -1.64 -7.13 11.96
N LYS A 305 -2.50 -7.12 12.97
CA LYS A 305 -3.66 -8.01 13.06
C LYS A 305 -4.64 -7.74 11.92
N ASN A 306 -5.11 -8.79 11.27
CA ASN A 306 -6.10 -8.75 10.18
C ASN A 306 -5.71 -7.82 9.01
N THR A 307 -4.43 -7.63 8.78
CA THR A 307 -3.95 -6.81 7.66
C THR A 307 -4.05 -7.56 6.34
N LYS A 308 -4.13 -6.79 5.25
CA LYS A 308 -4.25 -7.31 3.89
C LYS A 308 -3.17 -6.68 3.01
N GLY A 309 -2.51 -7.51 2.22
CA GLY A 309 -1.46 -7.00 1.33
C GLY A 309 -2.03 -6.34 0.10
N MET A 310 -2.73 -7.08 -0.72
CA MET A 310 -3.38 -6.59 -1.94
C MET A 310 -4.84 -7.05 -1.94
N TYR A 311 -5.74 -6.11 -2.07
CA TYR A 311 -7.18 -6.36 -2.06
C TYR A 311 -7.81 -5.83 -3.36
N VAL A 312 -8.48 -6.68 -4.10
CA VAL A 312 -9.18 -6.31 -5.33
C VAL A 312 -10.64 -6.76 -5.29
N ASP A 313 -11.53 -5.89 -5.72
CA ASP A 313 -12.96 -6.20 -5.84
C ASP A 313 -13.59 -5.53 -7.08
N ASN A 314 -14.86 -5.76 -7.30
CA ASN A 314 -15.63 -5.15 -8.41
C ASN A 314 -14.91 -5.23 -9.76
N ASN A 315 -14.41 -6.41 -10.12
CA ASN A 315 -13.72 -6.70 -11.37
C ASN A 315 -12.35 -6.02 -11.54
N ALA A 316 -11.75 -5.52 -10.47
CA ALA A 316 -10.39 -5.01 -10.51
C ALA A 316 -9.37 -6.15 -10.65
N VAL A 317 -8.18 -5.82 -11.13
CA VAL A 317 -7.07 -6.76 -11.33
C VAL A 317 -5.89 -6.38 -10.42
N GLY A 318 -5.37 -7.37 -9.71
CA GLY A 318 -4.14 -7.25 -8.95
C GLY A 318 -3.04 -8.13 -9.54
N GLU A 319 -1.83 -7.62 -9.60
CA GLU A 319 -0.65 -8.35 -10.06
C GLU A 319 0.47 -8.22 -9.04
N ASN A 320 1.00 -9.34 -8.61
CA ASN A 320 2.20 -9.35 -7.78
C ASN A 320 3.38 -9.91 -8.57
N TRP A 321 4.35 -9.05 -8.85
CA TRP A 321 5.62 -9.41 -9.47
C TRP A 321 6.77 -9.41 -8.46
N GLY A 322 6.55 -8.78 -7.31
CA GLY A 322 7.50 -8.64 -6.22
C GLY A 322 7.24 -9.62 -5.09
N ILE A 323 7.30 -9.10 -3.87
CA ILE A 323 7.16 -9.89 -2.66
C ILE A 323 6.02 -9.33 -1.81
N ILE A 324 5.09 -10.20 -1.42
CA ILE A 324 4.11 -9.93 -0.37
C ILE A 324 4.41 -10.92 0.75
N LYS A 325 4.73 -10.43 1.94
CA LYS A 325 5.20 -11.30 3.02
C LYS A 325 4.71 -10.87 4.40
N THR A 326 4.58 -11.82 5.29
CA THR A 326 4.43 -11.58 6.72
C THR A 326 5.77 -11.22 7.36
N VAL A 327 5.70 -10.40 8.41
CA VAL A 327 6.83 -10.10 9.29
C VAL A 327 6.48 -10.62 10.68
N PRO A 328 7.36 -11.38 11.33
CA PRO A 328 7.09 -11.93 12.66
C PRO A 328 6.94 -10.81 13.71
N THR A 329 5.75 -10.72 14.30
CA THR A 329 5.44 -9.83 15.43
C THR A 329 4.40 -10.50 16.32
N PRO A 330 4.23 -10.08 17.58
CA PRO A 330 3.17 -10.61 18.45
C PRO A 330 1.76 -10.43 17.88
N ASN A 331 1.54 -9.42 17.05
CA ASN A 331 0.24 -9.09 16.46
C ASN A 331 0.01 -9.68 15.06
N ASN A 332 0.95 -10.49 14.57
CA ASN A 332 0.90 -11.13 13.26
C ASN A 332 -0.13 -12.28 13.28
N THR A 333 -1.39 -11.95 13.19
CA THR A 333 -2.50 -12.91 13.15
C THR A 333 -3.64 -12.42 12.28
N GLY A 334 -4.35 -13.34 11.62
CA GLY A 334 -5.48 -13.03 10.74
C GLY A 334 -5.08 -12.33 9.44
N ILE A 335 -3.82 -12.41 9.06
CA ILE A 335 -3.26 -11.75 7.87
C ILE A 335 -3.73 -12.44 6.60
N LEU A 336 -4.05 -11.64 5.60
CA LEU A 336 -4.33 -12.07 4.24
C LEU A 336 -3.31 -11.45 3.28
N GLY A 337 -2.53 -12.27 2.62
CA GLY A 337 -1.57 -11.79 1.62
C GLY A 337 -2.27 -11.07 0.48
N VAL A 338 -3.20 -11.75 -0.17
CA VAL A 338 -4.04 -11.20 -1.25
C VAL A 338 -5.50 -11.57 -1.04
N VAL A 339 -6.39 -10.69 -1.49
CA VAL A 339 -7.85 -10.87 -1.42
C VAL A 339 -8.46 -10.54 -2.76
N ALA A 340 -9.31 -11.41 -3.27
CA ALA A 340 -10.11 -11.16 -4.47
C ALA A 340 -11.58 -11.49 -4.19
N THR A 341 -12.44 -10.50 -4.38
CA THR A 341 -13.89 -10.63 -4.20
C THR A 341 -14.64 -9.94 -5.34
N GLY A 342 -15.92 -10.21 -5.50
CA GLY A 342 -16.77 -9.48 -6.43
C GLY A 342 -16.25 -9.42 -7.88
N GLY A 343 -15.77 -10.53 -8.42
CA GLY A 343 -15.17 -10.57 -9.76
C GLY A 343 -13.73 -10.09 -9.84
N GLY A 344 -13.13 -9.71 -8.70
CA GLY A 344 -11.72 -9.33 -8.64
C GLY A 344 -10.79 -10.47 -9.06
N VAL A 345 -9.67 -10.15 -9.67
CA VAL A 345 -8.69 -11.09 -10.20
C VAL A 345 -7.32 -10.79 -9.63
N ILE A 346 -6.68 -11.77 -9.00
CA ILE A 346 -5.28 -11.70 -8.59
C ILE A 346 -4.44 -12.63 -9.46
N LYS A 347 -3.33 -12.12 -9.96
CA LYS A 347 -2.30 -12.88 -10.67
C LYS A 347 -0.97 -12.75 -9.94
N ASN A 348 -0.42 -13.87 -9.50
CA ASN A 348 0.87 -13.88 -8.82
C ASN A 348 1.97 -14.37 -9.75
N TYR A 349 2.87 -13.48 -10.09
CA TYR A 349 4.11 -13.75 -10.86
C TYR A 349 5.35 -13.75 -9.96
N GLY A 350 5.25 -13.16 -8.77
CA GLY A 350 6.31 -13.05 -7.78
C GLY A 350 6.13 -14.02 -6.63
N GLN A 351 6.42 -13.56 -5.42
CA GLN A 351 6.34 -14.38 -4.21
C GLN A 351 5.30 -13.84 -3.24
N ILE A 352 4.45 -14.74 -2.75
CA ILE A 352 3.55 -14.48 -1.62
C ILE A 352 3.96 -15.43 -0.51
N ILE A 353 4.50 -14.88 0.59
CA ILE A 353 5.07 -15.65 1.70
C ILE A 353 4.32 -15.26 2.97
N VAL A 354 3.37 -16.08 3.35
CA VAL A 354 2.53 -15.82 4.52
C VAL A 354 2.64 -17.01 5.46
N ASP A 355 3.34 -16.82 6.57
CA ASP A 355 3.50 -17.83 7.60
C ASP A 355 2.59 -17.57 8.80
N GLY A 356 2.45 -18.59 9.62
CA GLY A 356 1.60 -18.56 10.80
C GLY A 356 0.26 -19.27 10.62
N PRO A 357 -0.22 -19.96 11.67
CA PRO A 357 -1.37 -20.87 11.57
C PRO A 357 -2.70 -20.19 11.31
N ASN A 358 -2.78 -18.89 11.55
CA ASN A 358 -4.00 -18.09 11.42
C ASN A 358 -3.94 -17.11 10.25
N ASN A 359 -2.86 -17.15 9.48
CA ASN A 359 -2.62 -16.28 8.35
C ASN A 359 -2.91 -17.05 7.05
N ARG A 360 -3.27 -16.32 6.00
CA ARG A 360 -3.57 -16.88 4.68
C ARG A 360 -2.79 -16.13 3.61
N ALA A 361 -2.18 -16.86 2.70
CA ALA A 361 -1.56 -16.26 1.51
C ALA A 361 -2.59 -15.61 0.61
N GLY A 362 -3.77 -16.22 0.49
CA GLY A 362 -4.86 -15.69 -0.30
C GLY A 362 -6.23 -16.00 0.28
N TYR A 363 -7.18 -15.11 0.00
CA TYR A 363 -8.57 -15.26 0.35
C TYR A 363 -9.43 -14.91 -0.86
N LEU A 364 -10.33 -15.80 -1.23
CA LEU A 364 -11.23 -15.63 -2.36
C LEU A 364 -12.67 -15.60 -1.87
N GLY A 365 -13.30 -14.46 -2.08
CA GLY A 365 -14.73 -14.31 -1.90
C GLY A 365 -15.51 -14.76 -3.13
N SER A 366 -16.82 -14.45 -3.15
CA SER A 366 -17.68 -14.74 -4.29
C SER A 366 -17.10 -14.19 -5.59
N THR A 367 -17.04 -15.04 -6.61
CA THR A 367 -16.57 -14.72 -7.97
C THR A 367 -15.11 -14.22 -8.07
N GLY A 368 -14.37 -14.22 -6.98
CA GLY A 368 -12.94 -13.90 -6.99
C GLY A 368 -12.14 -14.94 -7.78
N THR A 369 -11.07 -14.50 -8.43
CA THR A 369 -10.16 -15.36 -9.18
C THR A 369 -8.74 -15.17 -8.69
N PHE A 370 -8.04 -16.26 -8.45
CA PHE A 370 -6.63 -16.26 -8.11
C PHE A 370 -5.87 -17.19 -9.05
N THR A 371 -4.84 -16.67 -9.68
CA THR A 371 -3.93 -17.45 -10.53
C THR A 371 -2.50 -17.31 -10.03
N ASN A 372 -1.88 -18.43 -9.65
CA ASN A 372 -0.44 -18.45 -9.44
C ASN A 372 0.21 -18.81 -10.77
N GLU A 373 0.89 -17.85 -11.37
CA GLU A 373 1.51 -17.99 -12.69
C GLU A 373 2.76 -18.87 -12.61
N THR A 374 3.33 -19.23 -13.75
CA THR A 374 4.46 -20.17 -13.84
C THR A 374 5.69 -19.72 -13.02
N SER A 375 5.95 -18.42 -12.97
CA SER A 375 7.04 -17.84 -12.15
C SER A 375 6.64 -17.61 -10.70
N GLY A 376 5.35 -17.75 -10.37
CA GLY A 376 4.82 -17.43 -9.05
C GLY A 376 5.13 -18.50 -8.00
N GLY A 377 5.40 -18.05 -6.79
CA GLY A 377 5.55 -18.88 -5.60
C GLY A 377 4.59 -18.46 -4.51
N ILE A 378 4.01 -19.45 -3.84
CA ILE A 378 3.11 -19.22 -2.70
C ILE A 378 3.64 -20.06 -1.54
N THR A 379 3.85 -19.40 -0.41
CA THR A 379 4.05 -20.05 0.89
C THR A 379 2.89 -19.68 1.77
N GLY A 380 2.08 -20.63 2.15
CA GLY A 380 0.86 -20.38 2.94
C GLY A 380 -0.37 -21.02 2.32
N THR A 381 -1.53 -20.73 2.90
CA THR A 381 -2.82 -21.28 2.51
C THR A 381 -3.61 -20.28 1.69
N VAL A 382 -4.23 -20.74 0.62
CA VAL A 382 -5.25 -19.97 -0.12
C VAL A 382 -6.61 -20.51 0.25
N THR A 383 -7.49 -19.65 0.75
CA THR A 383 -8.84 -19.99 1.15
C THR A 383 -9.84 -19.48 0.14
N ASN A 384 -10.72 -20.36 -0.32
CA ASN A 384 -11.84 -20.03 -1.18
C ASN A 384 -13.14 -20.26 -0.41
N THR A 385 -13.84 -19.19 -0.07
CA THR A 385 -15.11 -19.29 0.68
C THR A 385 -16.35 -19.27 -0.22
N GLY A 386 -16.18 -18.97 -1.50
CA GLY A 386 -17.24 -19.04 -2.48
C GLY A 386 -18.49 -18.19 -2.21
N GLY A 387 -18.40 -17.17 -1.38
CA GLY A 387 -19.51 -16.24 -1.22
C GLY A 387 -19.86 -15.76 0.17
N ALA A 388 -19.15 -16.18 1.18
CA ALA A 388 -19.32 -15.58 2.51
C ALA A 388 -18.32 -14.42 2.65
N GLU A 389 -18.84 -13.24 2.55
CA GLU A 389 -18.07 -12.03 2.79
C GLU A 389 -17.37 -12.08 4.16
N GLY A 390 -16.08 -11.84 4.17
CA GLY A 390 -15.36 -11.45 5.36
C GLY A 390 -15.11 -12.51 6.42
N VAL A 391 -15.52 -13.73 6.24
CA VAL A 391 -15.16 -14.79 7.18
C VAL A 391 -13.86 -15.44 6.74
N ILE A 392 -12.77 -14.83 7.12
CA ILE A 392 -11.54 -15.58 7.26
C ILE A 392 -11.82 -16.62 8.29
N ARG A 393 -12.10 -17.83 7.85
CA ARG A 393 -12.02 -18.89 8.80
C ARG A 393 -10.55 -19.07 9.10
N LYS A 394 -10.21 -18.64 10.30
CA LYS A 394 -9.17 -19.29 11.04
C LYS A 394 -9.49 -20.78 10.96
N THR A 395 -9.06 -21.39 9.90
CA THR A 395 -8.96 -22.80 9.95
C THR A 395 -7.93 -22.98 11.02
N GLY A 396 -8.29 -23.54 12.12
CA GLY A 396 -7.32 -24.03 13.06
C GLY A 396 -6.10 -24.53 12.33
N SER A 397 -5.18 -25.06 12.83
CA SER A 397 -4.03 -25.59 12.11
C SER A 397 -4.49 -26.34 10.87
N PRO A 398 -4.17 -25.91 9.66
CA PRO A 398 -4.60 -26.60 8.45
C PRO A 398 -4.11 -28.03 8.53
N THR A 399 -5.01 -28.95 8.40
CA THR A 399 -4.65 -30.34 8.29
C THR A 399 -4.20 -30.64 6.88
N GLY A 400 -3.61 -31.78 6.66
CA GLY A 400 -3.23 -32.27 5.36
C GLY A 400 -4.34 -32.38 4.29
N LYS A 401 -5.46 -31.70 4.45
CA LYS A 401 -6.49 -31.56 3.42
C LYS A 401 -6.07 -30.65 2.27
N THR A 402 -5.10 -29.79 2.50
CA THR A 402 -4.66 -28.83 1.50
C THR A 402 -3.49 -29.40 0.73
N VAL A 403 -3.76 -30.16 -0.30
CA VAL A 403 -2.72 -30.86 -1.08
C VAL A 403 -1.76 -29.91 -1.77
N ALA A 404 -2.15 -28.69 -2.05
CA ALA A 404 -1.32 -27.71 -2.73
C ALA A 404 -1.26 -26.36 -1.98
N GLY A 405 -1.38 -26.37 -0.65
CA GLY A 405 -1.49 -25.15 0.14
C GLY A 405 -2.82 -24.42 -0.01
N ILE A 406 -3.79 -25.11 -0.60
CA ILE A 406 -5.09 -24.54 -0.89
C ILE A 406 -6.13 -25.21 -0.01
N GLU A 407 -6.86 -24.41 0.70
CA GLU A 407 -7.98 -24.83 1.48
C GLU A 407 -9.27 -24.30 0.84
N ILE A 408 -10.14 -25.22 0.44
CA ILE A 408 -11.43 -24.87 -0.14
C ILE A 408 -12.52 -25.13 0.89
N ILE A 409 -13.26 -24.09 1.22
CA ILE A 409 -14.48 -24.17 1.99
C ILE A 409 -15.62 -24.08 0.98
N ALA A 410 -16.46 -25.11 0.93
CA ALA A 410 -17.55 -25.17 -0.03
C ALA A 410 -18.45 -23.93 0.08
N PRO A 411 -18.77 -23.30 -1.04
CA PRO A 411 -19.68 -22.19 -1.06
C PRO A 411 -21.09 -22.63 -0.72
N PRO A 412 -21.89 -21.82 -0.05
CA PRO A 412 -23.29 -22.12 0.20
C PRO A 412 -24.16 -22.09 -1.05
N ALA A 413 -23.68 -21.64 -2.18
CA ALA A 413 -24.40 -21.60 -3.47
C ALA A 413 -23.47 -21.54 -4.68
N ALA A 414 -23.98 -21.88 -5.83
CA ALA A 414 -23.38 -22.29 -7.09
C ALA A 414 -22.36 -21.40 -7.83
N THR A 415 -21.80 -20.36 -7.24
CA THR A 415 -20.76 -19.53 -7.87
C THR A 415 -19.40 -19.78 -7.21
N ALA A 416 -18.71 -20.76 -7.70
CA ALA A 416 -17.36 -21.07 -7.23
C ALA A 416 -16.35 -20.01 -7.71
N ALA A 417 -15.48 -19.57 -6.80
CA ALA A 417 -14.28 -18.86 -7.19
C ALA A 417 -13.31 -19.81 -7.90
N THR A 418 -12.48 -19.28 -8.78
CA THR A 418 -11.53 -20.06 -9.57
C THR A 418 -10.13 -19.93 -9.03
N ILE A 419 -9.47 -21.08 -8.75
CA ILE A 419 -8.06 -21.16 -8.37
C ILE A 419 -7.33 -21.92 -9.46
N LYS A 420 -6.26 -21.31 -10.00
CA LYS A 420 -5.35 -21.97 -10.92
C LYS A 420 -3.94 -21.88 -10.37
N ILE A 421 -3.24 -23.00 -10.29
CA ILE A 421 -1.90 -23.10 -9.74
C ILE A 421 -0.96 -23.59 -10.86
N ASN A 422 -0.16 -22.67 -11.40
CA ASN A 422 0.82 -22.95 -12.45
C ASN A 422 2.27 -22.93 -11.94
N GLY A 423 2.50 -22.29 -10.81
CA GLY A 423 3.81 -22.15 -10.17
C GLY A 423 3.97 -23.07 -8.96
N SER A 424 4.92 -22.75 -8.09
CA SER A 424 5.15 -23.50 -6.86
C SER A 424 4.21 -23.08 -5.74
N VAL A 425 3.73 -24.06 -4.98
CA VAL A 425 2.90 -23.87 -3.81
C VAL A 425 3.52 -24.59 -2.63
N VAL A 426 3.59 -23.90 -1.48
CA VAL A 426 4.03 -24.49 -0.23
C VAL A 426 2.80 -24.78 0.63
N VAL A 427 2.64 -26.02 1.03
CA VAL A 427 1.51 -26.47 1.85
C VAL A 427 1.86 -26.30 3.31
N PRO A 428 1.14 -25.49 4.10
CA PRO A 428 1.31 -25.50 5.54
C PRO A 428 0.76 -26.81 6.13
N THR A 429 1.56 -27.45 6.96
CA THR A 429 1.24 -28.76 7.54
C THR A 429 1.08 -28.61 9.06
N TYR A 430 -0.06 -28.17 9.50
CA TYR A 430 -0.41 -28.09 10.90
C TYR A 430 -1.37 -29.23 11.31
N VAL A 431 -1.36 -29.59 12.58
CA VAL A 431 -2.38 -30.46 13.15
C VAL A 431 -3.62 -29.62 13.45
N ASP A 432 -4.73 -29.97 12.84
CA ASP A 432 -6.02 -29.40 13.21
C ASP A 432 -6.69 -30.32 14.24
N THR A 433 -6.88 -29.82 15.43
CA THR A 433 -7.62 -30.53 16.47
C THR A 433 -9.12 -30.42 16.32
N ASN A 434 -9.60 -29.57 15.42
CA ASN A 434 -11.01 -29.40 15.12
C ASN A 434 -11.38 -30.14 13.83
N ALA A 435 -12.14 -31.21 13.96
CA ALA A 435 -12.64 -31.95 12.80
C ALA A 435 -13.43 -31.00 11.87
N ARG A 436 -12.98 -30.90 10.62
CA ARG A 436 -13.68 -30.11 9.62
C ARG A 436 -14.73 -30.96 8.95
N THR A 437 -15.94 -30.44 8.96
CA THR A 437 -17.00 -30.89 8.06
C THR A 437 -17.06 -29.89 6.92
N SER A 438 -16.53 -30.22 5.76
CA SER A 438 -16.70 -29.44 4.54
C SER A 438 -17.25 -30.33 3.44
N THR A 439 -18.07 -29.77 2.58
CA THR A 439 -18.46 -30.44 1.34
C THR A 439 -17.23 -30.66 0.46
N PRO A 440 -17.23 -31.65 -0.44
CA PRO A 440 -16.12 -31.90 -1.34
C PRO A 440 -15.76 -30.65 -2.14
N SER A 441 -14.48 -30.37 -2.22
CA SER A 441 -13.96 -29.23 -2.95
C SER A 441 -12.83 -29.70 -3.86
N THR A 442 -12.74 -29.07 -5.01
CA THR A 442 -11.73 -29.43 -6.01
C THR A 442 -10.78 -28.27 -6.27
N VAL A 443 -9.54 -28.59 -6.51
CA VAL A 443 -8.49 -27.64 -6.91
C VAL A 443 -7.96 -28.05 -8.26
N SER A 444 -7.87 -27.08 -9.17
CA SER A 444 -7.16 -27.27 -10.43
C SER A 444 -5.70 -26.90 -10.25
N VAL A 445 -4.82 -27.88 -10.43
CA VAL A 445 -3.38 -27.72 -10.33
C VAL A 445 -2.75 -27.94 -11.69
N THR A 446 -2.00 -26.95 -12.19
CA THR A 446 -1.26 -27.08 -13.46
C THR A 446 0.22 -27.28 -13.15
N SER A 447 0.78 -28.36 -13.65
CA SER A 447 2.20 -28.65 -13.52
C SER A 447 3.06 -27.68 -14.34
N PRO A 448 4.37 -27.56 -14.05
CA PRO A 448 5.27 -26.77 -14.88
C PRO A 448 5.32 -27.17 -16.35
N SER A 449 4.92 -28.41 -16.67
CA SER A 449 4.78 -28.91 -18.03
C SER A 449 3.45 -28.54 -18.71
N GLY A 450 2.60 -27.77 -18.04
CA GLY A 450 1.31 -27.32 -18.56
C GLY A 450 0.16 -28.34 -18.43
N VAL A 451 0.36 -29.44 -17.74
CA VAL A 451 -0.69 -30.43 -17.50
C VAL A 451 -1.53 -29.98 -16.31
N THR A 452 -2.81 -29.80 -16.53
CA THR A 452 -3.77 -29.44 -15.48
C THR A 452 -4.43 -30.68 -14.90
N SER A 453 -4.48 -30.75 -13.58
CA SER A 453 -5.16 -31.82 -12.83
C SER A 453 -6.15 -31.22 -11.86
N ILE A 454 -7.22 -31.95 -11.59
CA ILE A 454 -8.21 -31.61 -10.56
C ILE A 454 -7.97 -32.51 -9.36
N ILE A 455 -7.74 -31.90 -8.20
CA ILE A 455 -7.52 -32.61 -6.95
C ILE A 455 -8.77 -32.45 -6.08
N ASP A 456 -9.35 -33.57 -5.68
CA ASP A 456 -10.44 -33.61 -4.72
C ASP A 456 -9.86 -33.61 -3.30
N LEU A 457 -10.18 -32.59 -2.53
CA LEU A 457 -9.68 -32.44 -1.15
C LEU A 457 -10.51 -33.19 -0.12
N GLY A 458 -11.59 -33.83 -0.52
CA GLY A 458 -12.45 -34.61 0.36
C GLY A 458 -13.29 -33.77 1.32
N THR A 459 -14.06 -34.45 2.18
CA THR A 459 -15.08 -33.82 3.05
C THR A 459 -14.71 -33.77 4.52
N THR A 460 -13.89 -34.67 5.00
CA THR A 460 -13.59 -34.82 6.44
C THR A 460 -12.15 -35.32 6.66
N GLY A 461 -11.58 -34.96 7.83
CA GLY A 461 -10.28 -35.46 8.25
C GLY A 461 -9.09 -34.87 7.48
N LEU A 462 -8.01 -35.55 7.49
CA LEU A 462 -6.83 -35.28 6.67
C LEU A 462 -7.17 -35.62 5.23
N GLY A 463 -7.11 -34.68 4.31
CA GLY A 463 -7.39 -34.95 2.90
C GLY A 463 -6.53 -36.09 2.35
N SER A 464 -7.03 -36.78 1.35
CA SER A 464 -6.25 -37.76 0.60
C SER A 464 -6.18 -37.36 -0.86
N ILE A 465 -5.08 -37.69 -1.50
CA ILE A 465 -4.91 -37.44 -2.93
C ILE A 465 -5.51 -38.61 -3.70
N PRO A 466 -6.43 -38.35 -4.62
CA PRO A 466 -6.96 -39.40 -5.51
C PRO A 466 -5.86 -40.06 -6.34
N THR A 467 -6.13 -41.27 -6.79
CA THR A 467 -5.21 -42.03 -7.63
C THR A 467 -5.01 -41.36 -8.99
N ASN A 468 -3.77 -41.31 -9.47
CA ASN A 468 -3.38 -40.80 -10.80
C ASN A 468 -3.46 -39.28 -11.01
N GLU A 469 -3.47 -38.49 -9.95
CA GLU A 469 -3.36 -37.04 -10.09
C GLU A 469 -1.96 -36.61 -10.56
N LYS A 470 -1.92 -35.67 -11.50
CA LYS A 470 -0.66 -35.18 -12.09
C LYS A 470 -0.27 -33.83 -11.52
N VAL A 471 0.85 -33.80 -10.81
CA VAL A 471 1.43 -32.57 -10.23
C VAL A 471 2.93 -32.59 -10.42
N GLY A 472 3.51 -31.57 -11.04
CA GLY A 472 4.95 -31.52 -11.30
C GLY A 472 5.78 -31.07 -10.10
N SER A 473 5.24 -30.24 -9.23
CA SER A 473 5.91 -29.71 -8.04
C SER A 473 4.91 -29.57 -6.90
N LEU A 474 5.34 -29.93 -5.71
CA LEU A 474 4.57 -29.76 -4.48
C LEU A 474 5.43 -29.04 -3.44
N GLY A 475 4.88 -28.00 -2.82
CA GLY A 475 5.50 -27.29 -1.72
C GLY A 475 4.85 -27.67 -0.39
N MET A 476 5.63 -27.72 0.68
CA MET A 476 5.16 -28.04 2.03
C MET A 476 5.81 -27.12 3.04
N TYR A 477 4.98 -26.51 3.87
CA TYR A 477 5.46 -25.70 5.00
C TYR A 477 5.59 -26.57 6.24
N ILE A 478 6.71 -26.46 6.92
CA ILE A 478 7.02 -27.21 8.12
C ILE A 478 7.15 -26.25 9.30
N ASP A 479 6.22 -26.33 10.25
CA ASP A 479 6.26 -25.57 11.48
C ASP A 479 7.42 -26.10 12.36
N THR A 480 8.31 -25.21 12.75
CA THR A 480 9.49 -25.56 13.55
C THR A 480 9.32 -25.26 15.05
N SER A 481 8.13 -24.82 15.48
CA SER A 481 7.87 -24.49 16.89
C SER A 481 7.96 -25.69 17.84
N GLY A 482 7.77 -26.89 17.31
CA GLY A 482 7.66 -28.10 18.13
C GLY A 482 6.32 -28.24 18.88
N VAL A 483 5.42 -27.27 18.72
CA VAL A 483 4.10 -27.24 19.36
C VAL A 483 3.02 -27.79 18.43
N ASN A 484 3.11 -27.46 17.16
CA ASN A 484 2.21 -27.96 16.12
C ASN A 484 2.90 -29.05 15.33
N TYR A 485 2.39 -30.25 15.45
CA TYR A 485 2.96 -31.39 14.72
C TYR A 485 2.52 -31.35 13.27
N THR A 486 3.47 -31.59 12.40
CA THR A 486 3.23 -31.73 10.97
C THR A 486 2.82 -33.15 10.65
N HIS A 487 1.73 -33.30 9.89
CA HIS A 487 1.32 -34.60 9.38
C HIS A 487 1.53 -34.66 7.88
N PRO A 488 2.21 -35.70 7.37
CA PRO A 488 2.31 -35.93 5.95
C PRO A 488 0.93 -36.08 5.32
N ILE A 489 0.78 -35.59 4.11
CA ILE A 489 -0.46 -35.73 3.35
C ILE A 489 -0.60 -37.19 2.93
N VAL A 490 -1.76 -37.78 3.23
CA VAL A 490 -2.06 -39.16 2.84
C VAL A 490 -2.20 -39.25 1.34
N GLY A 491 -1.61 -40.27 0.73
CA GLY A 491 -1.75 -40.52 -0.71
C GLY A 491 -0.85 -39.67 -1.59
N ILE A 492 0.18 -39.05 -1.05
CA ILE A 492 1.12 -38.26 -1.86
C ILE A 492 1.77 -39.08 -2.98
N ASN A 493 1.96 -40.37 -2.76
CA ASN A 493 2.46 -41.33 -3.76
C ASN A 493 1.46 -41.58 -4.90
N ASN A 494 0.23 -41.15 -4.78
CA ASN A 494 -0.76 -41.19 -5.88
C ASN A 494 -0.53 -40.07 -6.91
N LEU A 495 0.27 -39.07 -6.58
CA LEU A 495 0.65 -38.04 -7.53
C LEU A 495 1.56 -38.64 -8.60
N THR A 496 1.18 -38.42 -9.85
CA THR A 496 2.00 -38.78 -11.00
C THR A 496 2.68 -37.53 -11.57
N GLY A 497 3.89 -37.69 -12.11
CA GLY A 497 4.63 -36.57 -12.68
C GLY A 497 5.29 -35.64 -11.65
N LEU A 498 5.23 -35.99 -10.37
CA LEU A 498 5.90 -35.20 -9.32
C LEU A 498 7.42 -35.34 -9.45
N GLN A 499 8.05 -34.22 -9.78
CA GLN A 499 9.51 -34.17 -10.02
C GLN A 499 10.24 -33.45 -8.90
N LYS A 500 9.53 -32.66 -8.09
CA LYS A 500 10.14 -31.82 -7.07
C LYS A 500 9.21 -31.62 -5.88
N ILE A 501 9.80 -31.68 -4.69
CA ILE A 501 9.18 -31.24 -3.44
C ILE A 501 9.96 -30.07 -2.89
N ASN A 502 9.26 -29.02 -2.50
CA ASN A 502 9.84 -27.87 -1.82
C ASN A 502 9.47 -27.97 -0.33
N LEU A 503 10.45 -28.17 0.52
CA LEU A 503 10.28 -28.16 1.97
C LEU A 503 10.69 -26.79 2.49
N ILE A 504 9.73 -26.06 3.05
CA ILE A 504 9.94 -24.74 3.60
C ILE A 504 9.82 -24.82 5.12
N PHE A 505 10.92 -24.64 5.80
CA PHE A 505 10.95 -24.65 7.26
C PHE A 505 10.58 -23.26 7.78
N GLY A 506 9.55 -23.17 8.61
CA GLY A 506 9.18 -21.95 9.30
C GLY A 506 10.26 -21.48 10.25
N SER A 507 10.25 -20.21 10.58
CA SER A 507 11.20 -19.61 11.53
C SER A 507 10.65 -19.55 12.96
N GLU A 508 9.62 -20.31 13.28
CA GLU A 508 8.93 -20.28 14.59
C GLU A 508 9.89 -20.63 15.73
N ALA A 509 10.82 -21.56 15.49
CA ALA A 509 11.85 -21.93 16.47
C ALA A 509 12.71 -20.73 16.90
N ALA A 510 12.88 -19.73 16.05
CA ALA A 510 13.66 -18.54 16.35
C ALA A 510 13.03 -17.67 17.45
N ARG A 511 11.76 -17.89 17.77
CA ARG A 511 11.07 -17.17 18.86
C ARG A 511 11.49 -17.61 20.25
N TYR A 512 12.12 -18.77 20.34
CA TYR A 512 12.47 -19.41 21.60
C TYR A 512 13.97 -19.39 21.91
N THR A 513 14.78 -18.79 21.04
CA THR A 513 16.23 -18.77 21.21
C THR A 513 16.85 -17.57 20.48
N ASP A 514 17.93 -17.04 21.06
CA ASP A 514 18.75 -16.01 20.41
C ASP A 514 19.86 -16.61 19.53
N SER A 515 19.91 -17.94 19.42
CA SER A 515 20.91 -18.62 18.62
C SER A 515 20.76 -18.27 17.14
N LYS A 516 21.86 -18.03 16.48
CA LYS A 516 21.92 -17.78 15.04
C LYS A 516 21.90 -19.07 14.20
N THR A 517 21.99 -20.20 14.84
CA THR A 517 21.89 -21.54 14.22
C THR A 517 21.01 -22.40 15.10
N ILE A 518 19.95 -22.95 14.53
CA ILE A 518 18.96 -23.74 15.24
C ILE A 518 18.88 -25.11 14.56
N GLU A 519 19.08 -26.19 15.32
CA GLU A 519 18.82 -27.55 14.86
C GLU A 519 17.32 -27.83 14.94
N VAL A 520 16.72 -28.23 13.82
CA VAL A 520 15.31 -28.63 13.79
C VAL A 520 15.20 -30.07 14.29
N GLY A 521 14.36 -30.30 15.29
CA GLY A 521 14.25 -31.60 15.95
C GLY A 521 13.81 -32.74 15.03
N ASN A 522 14.29 -33.94 15.30
CA ASN A 522 13.92 -35.11 14.50
C ASN A 522 12.42 -35.41 14.52
N ASN A 523 11.75 -35.16 15.63
CA ASN A 523 10.29 -35.31 15.73
C ASN A 523 9.52 -34.51 14.70
N ILE A 524 10.09 -33.39 14.21
CA ILE A 524 9.52 -32.57 13.16
C ILE A 524 9.84 -33.13 11.78
N ILE A 525 11.02 -33.70 11.59
CA ILE A 525 11.58 -34.13 10.30
C ILE A 525 11.15 -35.54 9.92
N ASP A 526 11.10 -36.47 10.88
CA ASP A 526 10.87 -37.88 10.62
C ASP A 526 9.59 -38.19 9.82
N PRO A 527 8.45 -37.53 10.05
CA PRO A 527 7.26 -37.74 9.22
C PRO A 527 7.50 -37.46 7.73
N TYR A 528 8.32 -36.46 7.42
CA TYR A 528 8.65 -36.11 6.04
C TYR A 528 9.63 -37.05 5.41
N ASN A 529 10.54 -37.61 6.20
CA ASN A 529 11.47 -38.65 5.74
C ASN A 529 10.71 -39.86 5.23
N THR A 530 9.67 -40.32 5.93
CA THR A 530 8.84 -41.44 5.49
C THR A 530 8.21 -41.17 4.13
N MET A 531 7.67 -39.97 3.94
CA MET A 531 7.07 -39.54 2.69
C MET A 531 8.10 -39.47 1.55
N ILE A 532 9.27 -38.86 1.81
CA ILE A 532 10.35 -38.73 0.83
C ILE A 532 10.88 -40.12 0.41
N LEU A 533 11.06 -41.03 1.35
CA LEU A 533 11.49 -42.38 1.07
C LEU A 533 10.48 -43.16 0.25
N ASN A 534 9.19 -43.00 0.54
CA ASN A 534 8.12 -43.66 -0.23
C ASN A 534 8.08 -43.15 -1.68
N MET A 535 8.33 -41.88 -1.91
CA MET A 535 8.43 -41.33 -3.25
C MET A 535 9.65 -41.79 -4.00
N ALA A 536 10.80 -41.85 -3.32
CA ALA A 536 12.02 -42.41 -3.89
C ALA A 536 11.86 -43.88 -4.27
N ALA A 537 11.21 -44.68 -3.42
CA ALA A 537 10.91 -46.07 -3.70
C ALA A 537 9.98 -46.29 -4.89
N ALA A 538 9.09 -45.34 -5.16
CA ALA A 538 8.19 -45.36 -6.33
C ALA A 538 8.90 -45.05 -7.65
N GLY A 539 10.21 -44.80 -7.65
CA GLY A 539 10.99 -44.54 -8.86
C GLY A 539 10.67 -43.22 -9.56
N THR A 540 10.12 -42.26 -8.86
CA THR A 540 9.72 -40.98 -9.42
C THR A 540 10.89 -40.03 -9.69
N GLY A 541 12.11 -40.35 -9.26
CA GLY A 541 13.29 -39.49 -9.40
C GLY A 541 13.14 -38.15 -8.68
N THR A 542 12.31 -38.10 -7.66
CA THR A 542 11.91 -36.87 -7.01
C THR A 542 13.06 -36.16 -6.33
N LYS A 543 13.22 -34.91 -6.64
CA LYS A 543 14.19 -34.03 -5.99
C LYS A 543 13.45 -33.16 -4.98
N PHE A 544 14.11 -32.84 -3.88
CA PHE A 544 13.61 -31.86 -2.95
C PHE A 544 14.53 -30.64 -2.87
N THR A 545 13.96 -29.49 -2.53
CA THR A 545 14.68 -28.28 -2.17
C THR A 545 14.30 -27.86 -0.77
N LEU A 546 15.22 -27.22 -0.10
CA LEU A 546 15.00 -26.66 1.24
C LEU A 546 14.94 -25.16 1.14
N GLY A 547 14.03 -24.56 1.88
CA GLY A 547 13.91 -23.13 2.04
C GLY A 547 13.52 -22.80 3.48
N ALA A 548 13.66 -21.54 3.86
CA ALA A 548 13.12 -21.03 5.09
C ALA A 548 11.90 -20.12 4.79
N GLY A 549 10.89 -20.19 5.65
CA GLY A 549 9.68 -19.34 5.58
C GLY A 549 9.94 -17.90 6.01
N SER A 550 11.20 -17.48 6.04
CA SER A 550 11.62 -16.13 6.40
C SER A 550 12.80 -15.72 5.54
N LEU A 551 12.84 -14.47 5.14
CA LEU A 551 13.95 -13.90 4.36
C LEU A 551 15.22 -13.70 5.19
N THR A 552 15.12 -13.77 6.52
CA THR A 552 16.26 -13.59 7.43
C THR A 552 16.92 -14.90 7.86
N TRP A 553 16.38 -16.00 7.40
CA TRP A 553 16.87 -17.34 7.69
C TRP A 553 16.99 -18.17 6.41
N PHE A 554 17.91 -19.11 6.39
CA PHE A 554 17.92 -20.15 5.39
C PHE A 554 17.97 -21.52 6.06
N ALA A 555 17.50 -22.54 5.36
CA ALA A 555 17.52 -23.92 5.82
C ALA A 555 18.63 -24.71 5.11
N THR A 556 19.37 -25.48 5.86
CA THR A 556 20.33 -26.44 5.33
C THR A 556 20.08 -27.81 5.93
N ALA A 557 20.39 -28.86 5.18
CA ALA A 557 20.28 -30.23 5.67
C ALA A 557 21.36 -31.11 5.07
N THR A 558 21.74 -32.15 5.82
CA THR A 558 22.45 -33.27 5.27
C THR A 558 21.46 -34.27 4.68
N GLN A 559 21.84 -34.97 3.65
CA GLN A 559 21.04 -36.04 3.05
C GLN A 559 21.82 -37.35 3.02
N ASN A 560 21.14 -38.40 3.37
CA ASN A 560 21.68 -39.74 3.14
C ASN A 560 21.54 -40.07 1.65
N LEU A 561 22.66 -40.15 0.95
CA LEU A 561 22.68 -40.36 -0.50
C LEU A 561 22.18 -41.75 -0.92
N SER A 562 22.23 -42.72 -0.04
CA SER A 562 21.77 -44.09 -0.33
C SER A 562 20.27 -44.27 -0.13
N THR A 563 19.67 -43.58 0.83
CA THR A 563 18.24 -43.70 1.18
C THR A 563 17.40 -42.51 0.72
N GLY A 564 18.02 -41.37 0.45
CA GLY A 564 17.33 -40.13 0.15
C GLY A 564 16.76 -39.41 1.39
N ALA A 565 16.90 -40.01 2.58
CA ALA A 565 16.38 -39.40 3.80
C ALA A 565 17.10 -38.10 4.17
N LEU A 566 16.36 -37.15 4.74
CA LEU A 566 16.97 -35.97 5.37
C LEU A 566 17.71 -36.38 6.63
N GLY A 567 18.93 -35.87 6.77
CA GLY A 567 19.68 -35.93 8.02
C GLY A 567 19.28 -34.75 8.94
N LYS A 568 20.27 -34.17 9.59
CA LYS A 568 20.05 -33.00 10.43
C LYS A 568 19.70 -31.78 9.59
N VAL A 569 18.68 -31.07 10.01
CA VAL A 569 18.23 -29.79 9.39
C VAL A 569 18.56 -28.66 10.34
N TYR A 570 19.12 -27.60 9.79
CA TYR A 570 19.48 -26.39 10.52
C TYR A 570 18.81 -25.18 9.88
N LEU A 571 18.27 -24.30 10.72
CA LEU A 571 17.94 -22.93 10.36
C LEU A 571 19.14 -22.05 10.72
N VAL A 572 19.62 -21.28 9.76
CA VAL A 572 20.78 -20.40 9.94
C VAL A 572 20.35 -18.98 9.62
N LYS A 573 20.61 -18.07 10.56
CA LYS A 573 20.30 -16.65 10.38
C LYS A 573 21.24 -16.03 9.35
N ILE A 574 20.67 -15.35 8.36
CA ILE A 574 21.45 -14.66 7.35
C ILE A 574 22.11 -13.42 8.00
N PRO A 575 23.44 -13.26 7.88
CA PRO A 575 24.10 -12.08 8.42
C PRO A 575 23.55 -10.79 7.83
N TYR A 576 23.39 -9.76 8.64
CA TYR A 576 22.86 -8.46 8.21
C TYR A 576 23.67 -7.85 7.04
N THR A 577 24.97 -8.11 7.00
CA THR A 577 25.87 -7.66 5.93
C THR A 577 25.52 -8.23 4.54
N ALA A 578 24.82 -9.36 4.47
CA ALA A 578 24.38 -9.96 3.21
C ALA A 578 23.22 -9.18 2.54
N PHE A 579 22.55 -8.31 3.29
CA PHE A 579 21.47 -7.46 2.77
C PHE A 579 21.95 -6.05 2.39
N ALA A 580 23.20 -5.73 2.66
CA ALA A 580 23.79 -4.42 2.41
C ALA A 580 24.52 -4.34 1.04
N GLN A 581 24.52 -5.42 0.28
CA GLN A 581 25.02 -5.48 -1.11
C GLN A 581 23.83 -5.59 -2.06
#